data_2c454355e5bf7defdea7fc150493f1cf
#
_entry.id   2c454355e5bf7defdea7fc150493f1cf
#
_cell.length_a   1.000
_cell.length_b   1.000
_cell.length_c   1.000
_cell.angle_alpha   90.00
_cell.angle_beta   90.00
_cell.angle_gamma   90.00
#
_symmetry.space_group_name_H-M   'P 1'
#
loop_
_entity.id
_entity.type
_entity.pdbx_description
1 polymer ?
#
loop_
_entity_poly.entity_id
_entity_poly.type
_entity_poly.pdbx_seq_one_letter_code
_entity_poly.pdbx_strand_id
1 'polypeptide(L)'
;MTMVYRRFQKGCLAVLMLLCIASAAAAQQKIEDRMKWFGDAKLGIFIHWGIYSVNGIDESWSFYNEQISYNDYMKQLKGFTASDYDPEAWARLIKESGARYAVLTSKHHDGVALWDTKLSSLNVVDSTPAARDLIKPFVSALRKSGLKVGLYFSLLDWSNPDYPNMTKSIKRYDADTVRWERFVKFCHGQIAELDKQFRPDLWWFDGDWEQSAEKWQAPEIRKMILGSNPDAIINSRLAGYGDYGTPEQGLPVRPPSDKYWELCMTINDSWGYQGNDHNYKSPSQVIRIFAECIGMGGNLLLDIGPKPDGTIPEEQAEVLKELGRWTSKHSQAIYGTVAGL
;
A
#
# COMPACT_ATOMS: atom_id res chain seq x y z
N MET A 1 19.43 43.44 -41.59
CA MET A 1 18.19 42.75 -41.12
C MET A 1 18.43 41.43 -40.38
N THR A 2 19.50 40.70 -40.63
CA THR A 2 19.80 39.39 -40.09
C THR A 2 20.28 39.34 -38.60
N MET A 3 20.87 40.45 -38.11
CA MET A 3 21.43 40.48 -36.74
C MET A 3 20.39 40.73 -35.64
N VAL A 4 19.35 41.49 -35.93
CA VAL A 4 18.23 41.77 -35.01
C VAL A 4 17.34 40.56 -34.84
N TYR A 5 17.12 39.78 -35.91
CA TYR A 5 16.32 38.53 -35.86
C TYR A 5 16.98 37.46 -35.03
N ARG A 6 18.31 37.30 -35.07
CA ARG A 6 19.07 36.35 -34.24
C ARG A 6 19.07 36.73 -32.74
N ARG A 7 19.05 38.04 -32.41
CA ARG A 7 18.94 38.49 -31.01
C ARG A 7 17.55 38.24 -30.45
N PHE A 8 16.49 38.44 -31.26
CA PHE A 8 15.11 38.19 -30.86
C PHE A 8 14.85 36.67 -30.63
N GLN A 9 15.38 35.80 -31.50
CA GLN A 9 15.27 34.34 -31.31
C GLN A 9 16.03 33.84 -30.06
N LYS A 10 17.21 34.37 -29.77
CA LYS A 10 17.95 34.05 -28.55
C LYS A 10 17.24 34.53 -27.29
N GLY A 11 16.59 35.70 -27.33
CA GLY A 11 15.77 36.21 -26.23
C GLY A 11 14.54 35.35 -25.95
N CYS A 12 13.79 34.98 -27.02
CA CYS A 12 12.64 34.07 -26.88
C CYS A 12 13.02 32.70 -26.37
N LEU A 13 14.16 32.12 -26.81
CA LEU A 13 14.63 30.84 -26.35
C LEU A 13 15.04 30.86 -24.86
N ALA A 14 15.69 31.95 -24.41
CA ALA A 14 16.05 32.17 -23.03
C ALA A 14 14.83 32.31 -22.10
N VAL A 15 13.80 33.04 -22.54
CA VAL A 15 12.54 33.20 -21.81
C VAL A 15 11.78 31.86 -21.73
N LEU A 16 11.73 31.09 -22.82
CA LEU A 16 11.14 29.73 -22.80
C LEU A 16 11.89 28.78 -21.86
N MET A 17 13.22 28.80 -21.87
CA MET A 17 14.03 28.00 -20.90
C MET A 17 13.77 28.42 -19.45
N LEU A 18 13.70 29.71 -19.15
CA LEU A 18 13.41 30.21 -17.80
C LEU A 18 12.00 29.81 -17.35
N LEU A 19 11.00 29.85 -18.23
CA LEU A 19 9.64 29.39 -17.93
C LEU A 19 9.59 27.87 -17.69
N CYS A 20 10.33 27.08 -18.48
CA CYS A 20 10.45 25.64 -18.25
C CYS A 20 11.14 25.30 -16.93
N ILE A 21 12.21 26.02 -16.56
CA ILE A 21 12.91 25.83 -15.29
C ILE A 21 12.01 26.24 -14.13
N ALA A 22 11.31 27.35 -14.21
CA ALA A 22 10.38 27.80 -13.17
C ALA A 22 9.20 26.84 -12.99
N SER A 23 8.65 26.30 -14.08
CA SER A 23 7.57 25.31 -14.01
C SER A 23 8.05 23.97 -13.43
N ALA A 24 9.25 23.52 -13.76
CA ALA A 24 9.85 22.31 -13.20
C ALA A 24 10.14 22.48 -11.70
N ALA A 25 10.67 23.63 -11.28
CA ALA A 25 10.91 23.93 -9.87
C ALA A 25 9.61 23.99 -9.06
N ALA A 26 8.55 24.60 -9.61
CA ALA A 26 7.24 24.63 -8.97
C ALA A 26 6.61 23.24 -8.86
N ALA A 27 6.77 22.38 -9.86
CA ALA A 27 6.31 21.01 -9.84
C ALA A 27 7.08 20.19 -8.79
N GLN A 28 8.40 20.36 -8.71
CA GLN A 28 9.24 19.70 -7.69
C GLN A 28 8.84 20.14 -6.28
N GLN A 29 8.66 21.44 -6.03
CA GLN A 29 8.23 21.97 -4.75
C GLN A 29 6.87 21.38 -4.32
N LYS A 30 5.92 21.27 -5.25
CA LYS A 30 4.62 20.65 -4.99
C LYS A 30 4.74 19.17 -4.59
N ILE A 31 5.67 18.43 -5.18
CA ILE A 31 5.94 17.03 -4.80
C ILE A 31 6.53 16.99 -3.38
N GLU A 32 7.48 17.85 -3.07
CA GLU A 32 8.10 17.90 -1.75
C GLU A 32 7.12 18.26 -0.64
N ASP A 33 6.25 19.26 -0.89
CA ASP A 33 5.21 19.66 0.06
C ASP A 33 4.25 18.50 0.35
N ARG A 34 3.85 17.76 -0.69
CA ARG A 34 2.99 16.59 -0.58
C ARG A 34 3.65 15.45 0.19
N MET A 35 4.94 15.21 -0.04
CA MET A 35 5.70 14.14 0.58
C MET A 35 6.19 14.45 2.00
N LYS A 36 6.11 15.71 2.43
CA LYS A 36 6.64 16.15 3.71
C LYS A 36 6.09 15.36 4.89
N TRP A 37 4.78 15.18 4.95
CA TRP A 37 4.14 14.45 6.05
C TRP A 37 4.66 13.00 6.15
N PHE A 38 4.91 12.35 5.00
CA PHE A 38 5.41 11.00 4.92
C PHE A 38 6.87 10.93 5.42
N GLY A 39 7.72 11.83 4.94
CA GLY A 39 9.10 11.94 5.42
C GLY A 39 9.21 12.21 6.93
N ASP A 40 8.26 12.95 7.50
CA ASP A 40 8.20 13.26 8.93
C ASP A 40 7.61 12.10 9.77
N ALA A 41 6.79 11.24 9.18
CA ALA A 41 6.01 10.20 9.85
C ALA A 41 6.85 9.06 10.43
N LYS A 42 7.88 8.61 9.74
CA LYS A 42 8.83 7.55 10.08
C LYS A 42 8.27 6.15 10.31
N LEU A 43 7.10 6.01 10.90
CA LEU A 43 6.49 4.74 11.25
C LEU A 43 5.06 4.65 10.72
N GLY A 44 4.76 3.57 10.00
CA GLY A 44 3.43 3.12 9.63
C GLY A 44 3.19 1.67 10.05
N ILE A 45 1.93 1.29 10.12
CA ILE A 45 1.54 -0.11 10.33
C ILE A 45 0.89 -0.63 9.06
N PHE A 46 1.41 -1.73 8.53
CA PHE A 46 0.82 -2.49 7.46
C PHE A 46 -0.11 -3.55 8.04
N ILE A 47 -1.22 -3.83 7.37
CA ILE A 47 -2.20 -4.81 7.84
C ILE A 47 -2.56 -5.70 6.67
N HIS A 48 -2.04 -6.94 6.68
CA HIS A 48 -2.43 -7.95 5.71
C HIS A 48 -3.59 -8.77 6.26
N TRP A 49 -4.79 -8.46 5.79
CA TRP A 49 -6.02 -9.10 6.25
C TRP A 49 -6.90 -9.49 5.08
N GLY A 50 -7.37 -10.73 5.07
CA GLY A 50 -8.18 -11.29 4.02
C GLY A 50 -8.57 -12.74 4.33
N ILE A 51 -9.23 -13.40 3.39
CA ILE A 51 -9.75 -14.77 3.58
C ILE A 51 -8.66 -15.81 3.86
N TYR A 52 -7.42 -15.54 3.44
CA TYR A 52 -6.26 -16.40 3.69
C TYR A 52 -5.95 -16.58 5.19
N SER A 53 -6.40 -15.65 6.03
CA SER A 53 -6.26 -15.77 7.48
C SER A 53 -7.09 -16.93 8.08
N VAL A 54 -8.12 -17.41 7.37
CA VAL A 54 -9.03 -18.47 7.86
C VAL A 54 -8.28 -19.78 8.05
N ASN A 55 -7.51 -20.20 7.07
CA ASN A 55 -6.69 -21.40 7.15
C ASN A 55 -5.24 -21.12 7.60
N GLY A 56 -4.88 -19.82 7.75
CA GLY A 56 -3.52 -19.44 8.12
C GLY A 56 -2.49 -19.90 7.09
N ILE A 57 -2.68 -19.51 5.83
CA ILE A 57 -1.83 -19.90 4.68
C ILE A 57 -1.28 -18.65 4.00
N ASP A 58 -0.24 -18.86 3.17
CA ASP A 58 0.28 -17.79 2.30
C ASP A 58 -0.85 -17.20 1.47
N GLU A 59 -1.03 -15.95 1.55
CA GLU A 59 -2.12 -15.18 0.94
C GLU A 59 -2.58 -15.79 -0.41
N SER A 60 -2.78 -15.01 -1.42
CA SER A 60 -3.10 -15.50 -2.79
C SER A 60 -2.00 -16.38 -3.39
N TRP A 61 -0.77 -16.28 -2.89
CA TRP A 61 0.37 -17.06 -3.36
C TRP A 61 0.21 -18.55 -3.19
N SER A 62 -0.53 -19.00 -2.18
CA SER A 62 -0.79 -20.41 -1.90
C SER A 62 -1.48 -21.12 -3.08
N PHE A 63 -2.48 -20.51 -3.72
CA PHE A 63 -3.10 -21.09 -4.92
C PHE A 63 -2.38 -20.70 -6.22
N TYR A 64 -1.80 -19.51 -6.29
CA TYR A 64 -1.02 -19.12 -7.46
C TYR A 64 0.16 -20.06 -7.67
N ASN A 65 0.87 -20.44 -6.61
CA ASN A 65 1.97 -21.41 -6.62
C ASN A 65 1.50 -22.86 -6.66
N GLU A 66 0.17 -23.12 -6.74
CA GLU A 66 -0.44 -24.44 -6.85
C GLU A 66 -0.16 -25.36 -5.63
N GLN A 67 0.09 -24.77 -4.46
CA GLN A 67 0.19 -25.50 -3.20
C GLN A 67 -1.19 -25.99 -2.75
N ILE A 68 -2.24 -25.25 -3.10
CA ILE A 68 -3.65 -25.60 -2.90
C ILE A 68 -4.43 -25.24 -4.16
N SER A 69 -5.55 -25.93 -4.42
CA SER A 69 -6.39 -25.57 -5.57
C SER A 69 -7.09 -24.22 -5.34
N TYR A 70 -7.37 -23.47 -6.41
CA TYR A 70 -8.16 -22.25 -6.35
C TYR A 70 -9.51 -22.46 -5.66
N ASN A 71 -10.18 -23.59 -5.97
CA ASN A 71 -11.47 -23.89 -5.36
C ASN A 71 -11.36 -24.15 -3.85
N ASP A 72 -10.30 -24.80 -3.39
CA ASP A 72 -10.07 -25.02 -1.96
C ASP A 72 -9.69 -23.71 -1.27
N TYR A 73 -8.88 -22.88 -1.91
CA TYR A 73 -8.58 -21.54 -1.41
C TYR A 73 -9.85 -20.72 -1.18
N MET A 74 -10.77 -20.69 -2.15
CA MET A 74 -12.02 -19.93 -2.05
C MET A 74 -13.02 -20.47 -1.01
N LYS A 75 -12.85 -21.69 -0.53
CA LYS A 75 -13.67 -22.19 0.62
C LYS A 75 -13.49 -21.36 1.87
N GLN A 76 -12.36 -20.66 2.00
CA GLN A 76 -12.06 -19.77 3.11
C GLN A 76 -13.04 -18.59 3.23
N LEU A 77 -13.72 -18.19 2.14
CA LEU A 77 -14.80 -17.20 2.19
C LEU A 77 -15.82 -17.49 3.30
N LYS A 78 -16.14 -18.77 3.54
CA LYS A 78 -17.12 -19.20 4.55
C LYS A 78 -16.66 -19.02 5.99
N GLY A 79 -15.36 -18.91 6.23
CA GLY A 79 -14.78 -18.79 7.58
C GLY A 79 -14.39 -17.36 7.94
N PHE A 80 -14.45 -16.42 7.00
CA PHE A 80 -14.06 -15.04 7.23
C PHE A 80 -15.21 -14.25 7.85
N THR A 81 -15.19 -14.14 9.19
CA THR A 81 -16.33 -13.63 9.97
C THR A 81 -16.18 -12.16 10.37
N ALA A 82 -14.97 -11.70 10.59
CA ALA A 82 -14.69 -10.38 11.19
C ALA A 82 -15.54 -10.10 12.46
N SER A 83 -15.93 -11.14 13.22
CA SER A 83 -16.88 -11.05 14.34
C SER A 83 -16.39 -10.17 15.47
N ASP A 84 -15.07 -10.17 15.72
CA ASP A 84 -14.42 -9.42 16.79
C ASP A 84 -13.61 -8.23 16.27
N TYR A 85 -13.86 -7.85 15.00
CA TYR A 85 -13.21 -6.68 14.40
C TYR A 85 -13.66 -5.39 15.07
N ASP A 86 -12.76 -4.77 15.83
CA ASP A 86 -12.91 -3.44 16.42
C ASP A 86 -11.90 -2.45 15.80
N PRO A 87 -12.33 -1.68 14.79
CA PRO A 87 -11.45 -0.73 14.10
C PRO A 87 -10.96 0.40 15.00
N GLU A 88 -11.70 0.76 16.07
CA GLU A 88 -11.26 1.76 17.03
C GLU A 88 -10.15 1.19 17.94
N ALA A 89 -10.25 -0.07 18.36
CA ALA A 89 -9.17 -0.74 19.09
C ALA A 89 -7.91 -0.87 18.23
N TRP A 90 -8.06 -1.21 16.94
CA TRP A 90 -6.94 -1.21 15.99
C TRP A 90 -6.30 0.16 15.91
N ALA A 91 -7.08 1.22 15.67
CA ALA A 91 -6.57 2.58 15.55
C ALA A 91 -5.87 3.06 16.83
N ARG A 92 -6.38 2.68 18.03
CA ARG A 92 -5.72 2.95 19.31
C ARG A 92 -4.36 2.28 19.40
N LEU A 93 -4.28 0.97 19.14
CA LEU A 93 -3.02 0.21 19.20
C LEU A 93 -1.99 0.77 18.22
N ILE A 94 -2.41 1.07 16.97
CA ILE A 94 -1.58 1.69 15.95
C ILE A 94 -1.05 3.04 16.42
N LYS A 95 -1.89 3.91 16.95
CA LYS A 95 -1.49 5.22 17.45
C LYS A 95 -0.54 5.10 18.65
N GLU A 96 -0.84 4.21 19.58
CA GLU A 96 -0.04 3.95 20.76
C GLU A 96 1.35 3.39 20.42
N SER A 97 1.50 2.64 19.33
CA SER A 97 2.82 2.20 18.84
C SER A 97 3.73 3.35 18.39
N GLY A 98 3.17 4.55 18.21
CA GLY A 98 3.85 5.73 17.65
C GLY A 98 3.70 5.88 16.15
N ALA A 99 2.99 4.98 15.48
CA ALA A 99 2.73 5.10 14.04
C ALA A 99 1.89 6.35 13.72
N ARG A 100 2.13 6.89 12.53
CA ARG A 100 1.47 8.10 12.02
C ARG A 100 0.50 7.80 10.89
N TYR A 101 0.57 6.61 10.33
CA TYR A 101 -0.30 6.11 9.28
C TYR A 101 -0.46 4.60 9.40
N ALA A 102 -1.48 4.07 8.74
CA ALA A 102 -1.63 2.63 8.56
C ALA A 102 -2.12 2.34 7.15
N VAL A 103 -1.73 1.18 6.64
CA VAL A 103 -2.09 0.68 5.30
C VAL A 103 -2.80 -0.66 5.47
N LEU A 104 -4.05 -0.76 5.00
CA LEU A 104 -4.83 -2.01 5.04
C LEU A 104 -4.97 -2.58 3.62
N THR A 105 -4.80 -3.89 3.48
CA THR A 105 -5.13 -4.59 2.23
C THR A 105 -6.61 -4.43 1.90
N SER A 106 -6.94 -3.56 0.94
CA SER A 106 -8.31 -3.43 0.45
C SER A 106 -8.70 -4.61 -0.45
N LYS A 107 -7.76 -5.09 -1.23
CA LYS A 107 -7.87 -6.29 -2.08
C LYS A 107 -6.47 -6.84 -2.36
N HIS A 108 -6.23 -8.12 -2.04
CA HIS A 108 -5.01 -8.85 -2.42
C HIS A 108 -5.17 -9.45 -3.84
N HIS A 109 -4.19 -10.21 -4.34
CA HIS A 109 -4.21 -10.80 -5.70
C HIS A 109 -5.33 -11.84 -5.89
N ASP A 110 -5.95 -12.32 -4.82
CA ASP A 110 -7.13 -13.23 -4.85
C ASP A 110 -8.43 -12.54 -5.30
N GLY A 111 -8.43 -11.22 -5.45
CA GLY A 111 -9.57 -10.46 -5.92
C GLY A 111 -10.68 -10.24 -4.89
N VAL A 112 -10.54 -10.75 -3.66
CA VAL A 112 -11.55 -10.55 -2.61
C VAL A 112 -11.47 -9.14 -2.04
N ALA A 113 -12.48 -8.33 -2.33
CA ALA A 113 -12.56 -6.95 -1.87
C ALA A 113 -13.04 -6.87 -0.41
N LEU A 114 -12.34 -6.11 0.44
CA LEU A 114 -12.74 -5.88 1.83
C LEU A 114 -13.75 -4.72 1.99
N TRP A 115 -14.20 -4.11 0.91
CA TRP A 115 -15.24 -3.07 0.88
C TRP A 115 -16.44 -3.50 0.04
N ASP A 116 -17.55 -2.79 0.19
CA ASP A 116 -18.79 -2.99 -0.58
C ASP A 116 -18.63 -2.48 -2.02
N THR A 117 -17.79 -3.16 -2.81
CA THR A 117 -17.64 -2.83 -4.23
C THR A 117 -18.91 -3.16 -5.01
N LYS A 118 -19.27 -2.27 -5.96
CA LYS A 118 -20.40 -2.51 -6.85
C LYS A 118 -20.00 -3.15 -8.19
N LEU A 119 -18.70 -3.43 -8.35
CA LEU A 119 -18.14 -3.97 -9.59
C LEU A 119 -17.93 -5.48 -9.55
N SER A 120 -18.00 -6.11 -8.37
CA SER A 120 -17.83 -7.55 -8.19
C SER A 120 -18.62 -8.03 -6.98
N SER A 121 -19.22 -9.21 -7.07
CA SER A 121 -19.77 -9.92 -5.92
C SER A 121 -18.70 -10.65 -5.09
N LEU A 122 -17.45 -10.73 -5.60
CA LEU A 122 -16.34 -11.28 -4.83
C LEU A 122 -15.83 -10.22 -3.84
N ASN A 123 -16.61 -10.00 -2.80
CA ASN A 123 -16.35 -9.06 -1.73
C ASN A 123 -16.85 -9.62 -0.39
N VAL A 124 -16.41 -9.04 0.70
CA VAL A 124 -16.75 -9.50 2.06
C VAL A 124 -18.23 -9.31 2.42
N VAL A 125 -18.92 -8.38 1.77
CA VAL A 125 -20.35 -8.11 2.03
C VAL A 125 -21.22 -9.22 1.47
N ASP A 126 -20.98 -9.62 0.21
CA ASP A 126 -21.80 -10.56 -0.52
C ASP A 126 -21.35 -12.02 -0.34
N SER A 127 -20.07 -12.25 -0.08
CA SER A 127 -19.45 -13.58 -0.19
C SER A 127 -18.96 -14.18 1.13
N THR A 128 -19.02 -13.44 2.24
CA THR A 128 -18.52 -13.93 3.53
C THR A 128 -19.52 -13.72 4.67
N PRO A 129 -19.37 -14.45 5.81
CA PRO A 129 -20.18 -14.21 7.00
C PRO A 129 -19.96 -12.83 7.64
N ALA A 130 -18.88 -12.11 7.32
CA ALA A 130 -18.67 -10.73 7.77
C ALA A 130 -19.82 -9.81 7.34
N ALA A 131 -20.36 -10.01 6.13
CA ALA A 131 -21.54 -9.35 5.55
C ALA A 131 -21.60 -7.83 5.75
N ARG A 132 -20.43 -7.18 5.76
CA ARG A 132 -20.29 -5.73 5.95
C ARG A 132 -18.99 -5.21 5.36
N ASP A 133 -18.98 -3.93 4.99
CA ASP A 133 -17.77 -3.19 4.58
C ASP A 133 -16.80 -3.07 5.76
N LEU A 134 -15.56 -3.47 5.55
CA LEU A 134 -14.50 -3.44 6.58
C LEU A 134 -13.56 -2.24 6.41
N ILE A 135 -13.49 -1.66 5.21
CA ILE A 135 -12.63 -0.49 4.92
C ILE A 135 -13.24 0.79 5.50
N LYS A 136 -14.53 0.98 5.34
CA LYS A 136 -15.21 2.20 5.81
C LYS A 136 -15.02 2.47 7.31
N PRO A 137 -15.25 1.51 8.22
CA PRO A 137 -15.03 1.72 9.65
C PRO A 137 -13.54 1.89 9.99
N PHE A 138 -12.62 1.20 9.30
CA PHE A 138 -11.17 1.39 9.44
C PHE A 138 -10.76 2.83 9.15
N VAL A 139 -11.14 3.34 7.99
CA VAL A 139 -10.83 4.71 7.57
C VAL A 139 -11.37 5.74 8.57
N SER A 140 -12.62 5.53 9.05
CA SER A 140 -13.23 6.39 10.05
C SER A 140 -12.44 6.41 11.36
N ALA A 141 -12.05 5.23 11.87
CA ALA A 141 -11.31 5.09 13.11
C ALA A 141 -9.90 5.72 13.05
N LEU A 142 -9.18 5.52 11.93
CA LEU A 142 -7.87 6.15 11.72
C LEU A 142 -7.98 7.68 11.74
N ARG A 143 -8.92 8.23 10.98
CA ARG A 143 -9.12 9.69 10.91
C ARG A 143 -9.50 10.30 12.26
N LYS A 144 -10.40 9.65 13.00
CA LYS A 144 -10.79 10.05 14.36
C LYS A 144 -9.58 10.04 15.31
N SER A 145 -8.65 9.14 15.10
CA SER A 145 -7.40 9.03 15.84
C SER A 145 -6.31 10.00 15.38
N GLY A 146 -6.52 10.74 14.28
CA GLY A 146 -5.53 11.66 13.69
C GLY A 146 -4.42 10.95 12.91
N LEU A 147 -4.67 9.71 12.48
CA LEU A 147 -3.76 8.92 11.66
C LEU A 147 -4.05 9.12 10.18
N LYS A 148 -2.99 9.07 9.34
CA LYS A 148 -3.13 9.05 7.90
C LYS A 148 -3.59 7.68 7.41
N VAL A 149 -4.43 7.68 6.37
CA VAL A 149 -5.07 6.49 5.82
C VAL A 149 -4.34 6.03 4.57
N GLY A 150 -3.82 4.80 4.60
CA GLY A 150 -3.28 4.10 3.45
C GLY A 150 -4.19 2.92 3.06
N LEU A 151 -4.31 2.68 1.77
CA LEU A 151 -4.93 1.48 1.23
C LEU A 151 -3.96 0.76 0.30
N TYR A 152 -3.71 -0.52 0.61
CA TYR A 152 -3.06 -1.44 -0.32
C TYR A 152 -4.10 -1.89 -1.36
N PHE A 153 -3.70 -1.91 -2.61
CA PHE A 153 -4.52 -2.41 -3.71
C PHE A 153 -3.68 -3.21 -4.69
N SER A 154 -4.03 -4.47 -4.86
CA SER A 154 -3.41 -5.29 -5.91
C SER A 154 -3.93 -4.92 -7.28
N LEU A 155 -3.02 -4.61 -8.20
CA LEU A 155 -3.33 -4.47 -9.63
C LEU A 155 -3.65 -5.85 -10.25
N LEU A 156 -3.01 -6.91 -9.75
CA LEU A 156 -3.33 -8.29 -10.11
C LEU A 156 -4.71 -8.69 -9.57
N ASP A 157 -5.40 -9.52 -10.31
CA ASP A 157 -6.63 -10.18 -9.85
C ASP A 157 -6.73 -11.56 -10.49
N TRP A 158 -6.12 -12.53 -9.83
CA TRP A 158 -6.07 -13.91 -10.34
C TRP A 158 -7.42 -14.62 -10.31
N SER A 159 -8.43 -14.06 -9.67
CA SER A 159 -9.82 -14.55 -9.69
C SER A 159 -10.63 -13.98 -10.83
N ASN A 160 -10.26 -12.81 -11.35
CA ASN A 160 -11.03 -12.15 -12.38
C ASN A 160 -10.97 -12.94 -13.71
N PRO A 161 -12.13 -13.30 -14.31
CA PRO A 161 -12.14 -14.08 -15.54
C PRO A 161 -11.48 -13.37 -16.75
N ASP A 162 -11.43 -12.04 -16.73
CA ASP A 162 -10.81 -11.23 -17.78
C ASP A 162 -9.32 -10.98 -17.54
N TYR A 163 -8.76 -11.41 -16.40
CA TYR A 163 -7.32 -11.35 -16.14
C TYR A 163 -6.60 -12.55 -16.81
N PRO A 164 -5.40 -12.35 -17.44
CA PRO A 164 -4.77 -13.41 -18.22
C PRO A 164 -4.32 -14.62 -17.38
N ASN A 165 -3.71 -14.38 -16.22
CA ASN A 165 -3.15 -15.45 -15.39
C ASN A 165 -4.15 -15.87 -14.31
N MET A 166 -4.19 -17.16 -14.00
CA MET A 166 -4.93 -17.70 -12.86
C MET A 166 -3.98 -18.31 -11.82
N THR A 167 -3.03 -19.09 -12.28
CA THR A 167 -1.93 -19.65 -11.49
C THR A 167 -0.63 -19.50 -12.27
N LYS A 168 0.49 -19.88 -11.67
CA LYS A 168 1.80 -19.83 -12.35
C LYS A 168 1.84 -20.69 -13.63
N SER A 169 1.04 -21.76 -13.71
CA SER A 169 0.98 -22.65 -14.88
C SER A 169 -0.29 -22.50 -15.72
N ILE A 170 -1.36 -21.93 -15.15
CA ILE A 170 -2.66 -21.80 -15.81
C ILE A 170 -2.87 -20.38 -16.28
N LYS A 171 -2.89 -20.19 -17.60
CA LYS A 171 -3.31 -18.95 -18.25
C LYS A 171 -4.72 -19.11 -18.84
N ARG A 172 -5.52 -18.06 -18.76
CA ARG A 172 -6.82 -17.99 -19.42
C ARG A 172 -6.69 -17.61 -20.89
N TYR A 173 -5.65 -16.81 -21.21
CA TYR A 173 -5.29 -16.40 -22.57
C TYR A 173 -3.88 -15.80 -22.59
N ASP A 174 -3.24 -15.80 -23.75
CA ASP A 174 -1.93 -15.16 -23.97
C ASP A 174 -2.06 -13.73 -24.49
N ALA A 175 -2.99 -13.49 -25.43
CA ALA A 175 -3.28 -12.17 -25.99
C ALA A 175 -4.76 -12.06 -26.36
N ASP A 176 -5.50 -11.26 -25.61
CA ASP A 176 -6.89 -10.91 -25.86
C ASP A 176 -7.11 -9.46 -25.39
N THR A 177 -7.07 -8.52 -26.35
CA THR A 177 -7.18 -7.09 -26.05
C THR A 177 -8.55 -6.73 -25.48
N VAL A 178 -9.61 -7.39 -25.92
CA VAL A 178 -10.98 -7.11 -25.47
C VAL A 178 -11.17 -7.50 -24.02
N ARG A 179 -10.68 -8.68 -23.63
CA ARG A 179 -10.71 -9.12 -22.22
C ARG A 179 -9.83 -8.22 -21.36
N TRP A 180 -8.63 -7.90 -21.85
CA TRP A 180 -7.71 -7.02 -21.14
C TRP A 180 -8.31 -5.63 -20.90
N GLU A 181 -8.95 -5.02 -21.90
CA GLU A 181 -9.62 -3.72 -21.76
C GLU A 181 -10.77 -3.77 -20.72
N ARG A 182 -11.54 -4.88 -20.71
CA ARG A 182 -12.58 -5.06 -19.67
C ARG A 182 -11.96 -5.16 -18.27
N PHE A 183 -10.86 -5.90 -18.13
CA PHE A 183 -10.14 -6.00 -16.87
C PHE A 183 -9.59 -4.65 -16.41
N VAL A 184 -8.92 -3.90 -17.28
CA VAL A 184 -8.40 -2.56 -16.96
C VAL A 184 -9.53 -1.63 -16.52
N LYS A 185 -10.66 -1.63 -17.22
CA LYS A 185 -11.83 -0.84 -16.84
C LYS A 185 -12.37 -1.26 -15.46
N PHE A 186 -12.41 -2.54 -15.16
CA PHE A 186 -12.80 -3.07 -13.86
C PHE A 186 -11.83 -2.63 -12.76
N CYS A 187 -10.53 -2.82 -12.97
CA CYS A 187 -9.47 -2.44 -12.03
C CYS A 187 -9.51 -0.94 -11.71
N HIS A 188 -9.54 -0.08 -12.75
CA HIS A 188 -9.66 1.38 -12.57
C HIS A 188 -10.97 1.78 -11.90
N GLY A 189 -12.05 1.08 -12.21
CA GLY A 189 -13.34 1.29 -11.55
C GLY A 189 -13.28 1.05 -10.04
N GLN A 190 -12.62 -0.04 -9.61
CA GLN A 190 -12.42 -0.34 -8.19
C GLN A 190 -11.54 0.72 -7.49
N ILE A 191 -10.47 1.17 -8.14
CA ILE A 191 -9.62 2.25 -7.63
C ILE A 191 -10.45 3.54 -7.49
N ALA A 192 -11.27 3.87 -8.48
CA ALA A 192 -12.15 5.05 -8.45
C ALA A 192 -13.22 4.97 -7.34
N GLU A 193 -13.77 3.77 -7.07
CA GLU A 193 -14.67 3.56 -5.93
C GLU A 193 -14.00 3.86 -4.60
N LEU A 194 -12.81 3.28 -4.37
CA LEU A 194 -12.04 3.50 -3.14
C LEU A 194 -11.63 4.97 -2.99
N ASP A 195 -11.15 5.59 -4.07
CA ASP A 195 -10.77 7.00 -4.07
C ASP A 195 -11.96 7.92 -3.73
N LYS A 196 -13.09 7.72 -4.39
CA LYS A 196 -14.29 8.51 -4.18
C LYS A 196 -14.86 8.35 -2.76
N GLN A 197 -14.85 7.11 -2.22
CA GLN A 197 -15.46 6.80 -0.93
C GLN A 197 -14.56 7.20 0.23
N PHE A 198 -13.27 6.95 0.10
CA PHE A 198 -12.34 6.98 1.23
C PHE A 198 -11.26 8.05 1.12
N ARG A 199 -10.95 8.56 -0.07
CA ARG A 199 -9.87 9.54 -0.31
C ARG A 199 -8.61 9.23 0.50
N PRO A 200 -7.93 8.08 0.22
CA PRO A 200 -6.74 7.71 0.98
C PRO A 200 -5.66 8.79 0.90
N ASP A 201 -4.88 8.93 1.97
CA ASP A 201 -3.68 9.78 1.97
C ASP A 201 -2.52 9.09 1.26
N LEU A 202 -2.53 7.73 1.26
CA LEU A 202 -1.49 6.90 0.69
C LEU A 202 -2.10 5.72 -0.07
N TRP A 203 -1.63 5.52 -1.31
CA TRP A 203 -1.93 4.36 -2.12
C TRP A 203 -0.73 3.44 -2.15
N TRP A 204 -0.92 2.22 -1.70
CA TRP A 204 0.08 1.17 -1.74
C TRP A 204 -0.31 0.14 -2.79
N PHE A 205 0.09 0.38 -4.05
CA PHE A 205 -0.13 -0.57 -5.14
C PHE A 205 0.82 -1.75 -5.04
N ASP A 206 0.40 -2.86 -5.64
CA ASP A 206 1.20 -4.08 -5.75
C ASP A 206 0.82 -4.85 -7.02
N GLY A 207 1.71 -5.73 -7.49
CA GLY A 207 1.41 -6.57 -8.63
C GLY A 207 1.63 -5.89 -9.99
N ASP A 208 2.42 -4.83 -10.05
CA ASP A 208 2.67 -4.12 -11.30
C ASP A 208 3.59 -4.88 -12.28
N TRP A 209 4.32 -5.88 -11.80
CA TRP A 209 5.36 -6.60 -12.57
C TRP A 209 4.84 -7.50 -13.69
N GLU A 210 3.57 -7.90 -13.69
CA GLU A 210 3.04 -8.79 -14.74
C GLU A 210 2.74 -8.07 -16.06
N GLN A 211 2.60 -6.75 -16.06
CA GLN A 211 2.27 -5.98 -17.26
C GLN A 211 3.05 -4.65 -17.29
N SER A 212 3.17 -4.07 -18.49
CA SER A 212 3.83 -2.76 -18.65
C SER A 212 2.98 -1.59 -18.11
N ALA A 213 3.62 -0.45 -17.88
CA ALA A 213 2.95 0.77 -17.46
C ALA A 213 1.84 1.20 -18.43
N GLU A 214 2.05 1.01 -19.74
CA GLU A 214 1.06 1.33 -20.78
C GLU A 214 -0.15 0.42 -20.68
N LYS A 215 0.06 -0.87 -20.43
CA LYS A 215 -1.04 -1.84 -20.26
C LYS A 215 -1.82 -1.56 -19.00
N TRP A 216 -1.17 -1.25 -17.88
CA TRP A 216 -1.83 -0.82 -16.65
C TRP A 216 -2.52 0.54 -16.79
N GLN A 217 -2.15 1.34 -17.79
CA GLN A 217 -2.50 2.76 -17.88
C GLN A 217 -2.13 3.50 -16.58
N ALA A 218 -0.90 3.27 -16.11
CA ALA A 218 -0.42 3.79 -14.83
C ALA A 218 -0.47 5.32 -14.72
N PRO A 219 -0.15 6.11 -15.81
CA PRO A 219 -0.33 7.56 -15.81
C PRO A 219 -1.78 7.99 -15.52
N GLU A 220 -2.76 7.28 -16.05
CA GLU A 220 -4.19 7.56 -15.89
C GLU A 220 -4.65 7.28 -14.46
N ILE A 221 -4.18 6.18 -13.84
CA ILE A 221 -4.43 5.89 -12.42
C ILE A 221 -3.87 7.03 -11.57
N ARG A 222 -2.61 7.41 -11.77
CA ARG A 222 -1.99 8.52 -11.05
C ARG A 222 -2.75 9.83 -11.24
N LYS A 223 -3.15 10.15 -12.47
CA LYS A 223 -3.92 11.36 -12.79
C LYS A 223 -5.28 11.37 -12.09
N MET A 224 -5.97 10.23 -12.04
CA MET A 224 -7.25 10.08 -11.35
C MET A 224 -7.10 10.36 -9.86
N ILE A 225 -6.16 9.70 -9.19
CA ILE A 225 -5.91 9.85 -7.75
C ILE A 225 -5.54 11.31 -7.41
N LEU A 226 -4.55 11.89 -8.09
CA LEU A 226 -4.11 13.24 -7.81
C LEU A 226 -5.11 14.32 -8.24
N GLY A 227 -6.03 14.00 -9.15
CA GLY A 227 -7.15 14.85 -9.51
C GLY A 227 -8.21 14.94 -8.42
N SER A 228 -8.43 13.86 -7.70
CA SER A 228 -9.35 13.78 -6.56
C SER A 228 -8.70 14.26 -5.26
N ASN A 229 -7.50 13.77 -4.96
CA ASN A 229 -6.74 14.13 -3.77
C ASN A 229 -5.31 14.55 -4.16
N PRO A 230 -5.06 15.86 -4.36
CA PRO A 230 -3.74 16.35 -4.76
C PRO A 230 -2.63 16.08 -3.73
N ASP A 231 -2.99 15.79 -2.48
CA ASP A 231 -2.07 15.52 -1.38
C ASP A 231 -1.81 14.02 -1.18
N ALA A 232 -2.48 13.14 -1.95
CA ALA A 232 -2.22 11.71 -1.90
C ALA A 232 -0.83 11.36 -2.41
N ILE A 233 -0.22 10.36 -1.80
CA ILE A 233 1.05 9.79 -2.23
C ILE A 233 0.86 8.36 -2.73
N ILE A 234 1.76 7.92 -3.60
CA ILE A 234 1.68 6.61 -4.26
C ILE A 234 3.04 5.93 -4.15
N ASN A 235 3.07 4.66 -3.77
CA ASN A 235 4.32 3.89 -3.71
C ASN A 235 4.89 3.60 -5.11
N SER A 236 6.14 3.12 -5.18
CA SER A 236 6.84 2.84 -6.46
C SER A 236 6.20 1.72 -7.28
N ARG A 237 5.33 0.89 -6.69
CA ARG A 237 4.70 -0.27 -7.34
C ARG A 237 3.48 0.10 -8.19
N LEU A 238 3.57 1.22 -8.90
CA LEU A 238 2.68 1.62 -9.99
C LEU A 238 3.49 1.77 -11.29
N ALA A 239 4.25 0.73 -11.65
CA ALA A 239 5.03 0.64 -12.87
C ALA A 239 5.90 1.89 -13.15
N GLY A 240 6.54 2.44 -12.12
CA GLY A 240 7.42 3.61 -12.18
C GLY A 240 6.72 4.97 -12.02
N TYR A 241 5.42 5.00 -11.76
CA TYR A 241 4.64 6.24 -11.55
C TYR A 241 4.37 6.54 -10.07
N GLY A 242 5.20 6.03 -9.17
CA GLY A 242 5.12 6.29 -7.73
C GLY A 242 5.91 7.51 -7.27
N ASP A 243 5.84 7.78 -5.97
CA ASP A 243 6.47 8.91 -5.30
C ASP A 243 7.60 8.49 -4.35
N TYR A 244 7.64 7.22 -3.91
CA TYR A 244 8.63 6.71 -2.95
C TYR A 244 8.91 5.21 -3.16
N GLY A 245 10.16 4.81 -2.84
CA GLY A 245 10.62 3.42 -2.97
C GLY A 245 10.14 2.52 -1.83
N THR A 246 10.00 1.22 -2.11
CA THR A 246 9.53 0.21 -1.13
C THR A 246 10.44 -1.01 -1.08
N PRO A 247 11.67 -0.89 -0.49
CA PRO A 247 12.44 -2.08 -0.14
C PRO A 247 11.64 -2.98 0.80
N GLU A 248 11.87 -4.29 0.69
CA GLU A 248 11.03 -5.30 1.36
C GLU A 248 11.86 -6.27 2.18
N GLN A 249 11.37 -6.64 3.38
CA GLN A 249 11.84 -7.65 4.32
C GLN A 249 13.25 -7.45 4.89
N GLY A 250 14.12 -6.71 4.25
CA GLY A 250 15.49 -6.50 4.70
C GLY A 250 15.93 -5.05 4.62
N LEU A 251 16.72 -4.60 5.58
CA LEU A 251 17.36 -3.28 5.52
C LEU A 251 18.22 -3.19 4.26
N PRO A 252 18.08 -2.11 3.47
CA PRO A 252 18.97 -1.87 2.35
C PRO A 252 20.45 -1.77 2.82
N VAL A 253 21.37 -2.39 2.08
CA VAL A 253 22.81 -2.31 2.38
C VAL A 253 23.33 -0.86 2.26
N ARG A 254 22.65 -0.05 1.44
CA ARG A 254 22.90 1.40 1.27
C ARG A 254 21.55 2.10 1.20
N PRO A 255 21.47 3.38 1.61
CA PRO A 255 20.24 4.14 1.41
C PRO A 255 19.77 4.04 -0.04
N PRO A 256 18.48 3.78 -0.29
CA PRO A 256 17.92 3.82 -1.64
C PRO A 256 18.19 5.15 -2.33
N SER A 257 18.21 5.14 -3.67
CA SER A 257 18.36 6.37 -4.47
C SER A 257 17.13 7.28 -4.40
N ASP A 258 15.99 6.72 -4.04
CA ASP A 258 14.76 7.48 -3.85
C ASP A 258 14.89 8.39 -2.63
N LYS A 259 14.55 9.67 -2.79
CA LYS A 259 14.55 10.65 -1.69
C LYS A 259 13.67 10.23 -0.52
N TYR A 260 12.54 9.60 -0.84
CA TYR A 260 11.60 9.01 0.12
C TYR A 260 11.52 7.52 -0.12
N TRP A 261 11.55 6.75 0.94
CA TRP A 261 11.43 5.30 0.89
C TRP A 261 10.89 4.74 2.19
N GLU A 262 10.35 3.54 2.12
CA GLU A 262 9.69 2.84 3.21
C GLU A 262 10.09 1.37 3.17
N LEU A 263 10.74 0.87 4.21
CA LEU A 263 10.94 -0.56 4.38
C LEU A 263 9.64 -1.19 4.83
N CYS A 264 9.03 -2.06 4.02
CA CYS A 264 7.94 -2.90 4.47
C CYS A 264 8.47 -4.26 4.94
N MET A 265 8.06 -4.68 6.14
CA MET A 265 8.51 -5.95 6.71
C MET A 265 7.50 -6.52 7.71
N THR A 266 7.53 -7.82 7.85
CA THR A 266 6.70 -8.57 8.79
C THR A 266 7.30 -8.64 10.19
N ILE A 267 6.46 -8.79 11.22
CA ILE A 267 6.91 -9.09 12.58
C ILE A 267 7.36 -10.56 12.68
N ASN A 268 6.66 -11.48 12.03
CA ASN A 268 7.03 -12.89 11.87
C ASN A 268 7.54 -13.17 10.44
N ASP A 269 7.41 -14.38 9.91
CA ASP A 269 7.85 -14.71 8.56
C ASP A 269 6.73 -14.54 7.51
N SER A 270 5.49 -14.32 7.94
CA SER A 270 4.29 -14.26 7.09
C SER A 270 3.66 -12.87 7.10
N TRP A 271 3.10 -12.45 5.94
CA TRP A 271 2.32 -11.21 5.85
C TRP A 271 0.96 -11.35 6.51
N GLY A 272 0.13 -12.25 6.01
CA GLY A 272 -1.15 -12.59 6.64
C GLY A 272 -1.00 -13.47 7.86
N TYR A 273 -2.07 -13.60 8.64
CA TYR A 273 -2.09 -14.49 9.80
C TYR A 273 -1.83 -15.95 9.42
N GLN A 274 -0.84 -16.54 10.07
CA GLN A 274 -0.57 -17.98 10.02
C GLN A 274 -0.41 -18.51 11.45
N GLY A 275 -1.29 -19.42 11.85
CA GLY A 275 -1.32 -19.95 13.22
C GLY A 275 -0.13 -20.84 13.59
N ASN A 276 0.65 -21.30 12.62
CA ASN A 276 1.86 -22.10 12.77
C ASN A 276 3.16 -21.30 12.65
N ASP A 277 3.08 -20.01 12.34
CA ASP A 277 4.25 -19.12 12.28
C ASP A 277 4.46 -18.44 13.64
N HIS A 278 5.44 -18.93 14.37
CA HIS A 278 5.83 -18.43 15.70
C HIS A 278 7.21 -17.74 15.70
N ASN A 279 7.79 -17.49 14.53
CA ASN A 279 9.10 -16.88 14.41
C ASN A 279 9.02 -15.34 14.51
N TYR A 280 8.50 -14.85 15.61
CA TYR A 280 8.34 -13.42 15.84
C TYR A 280 9.66 -12.72 16.14
N LYS A 281 9.92 -11.61 15.48
CA LYS A 281 10.97 -10.67 15.83
C LYS A 281 10.67 -10.07 17.21
N SER A 282 11.65 -10.08 18.09
CA SER A 282 11.52 -9.43 19.40
C SER A 282 11.33 -7.92 19.25
N PRO A 283 10.70 -7.23 20.20
CA PRO A 283 10.58 -5.77 20.18
C PRO A 283 11.93 -5.07 20.00
N SER A 284 13.00 -5.58 20.61
CA SER A 284 14.34 -5.01 20.49
C SER A 284 14.92 -5.14 19.07
N GLN A 285 14.60 -6.22 18.36
CA GLN A 285 14.99 -6.40 16.96
C GLN A 285 14.25 -5.37 16.07
N VAL A 286 12.93 -5.23 16.26
CA VAL A 286 12.12 -4.26 15.50
C VAL A 286 12.59 -2.83 15.76
N ILE A 287 12.83 -2.46 17.03
CA ILE A 287 13.35 -1.13 17.41
C ILE A 287 14.70 -0.85 16.73
N ARG A 288 15.61 -1.83 16.69
CA ARG A 288 16.92 -1.67 16.02
C ARG A 288 16.74 -1.42 14.54
N ILE A 289 15.93 -2.23 13.85
CA ILE A 289 15.64 -2.07 12.42
C ILE A 289 15.02 -0.69 12.16
N PHE A 290 14.08 -0.28 13.00
CA PHE A 290 13.44 1.03 12.88
C PHE A 290 14.45 2.18 13.07
N ALA A 291 15.32 2.09 14.07
CA ALA A 291 16.37 3.09 14.29
C ALA A 291 17.34 3.18 13.08
N GLU A 292 17.67 2.05 12.47
CA GLU A 292 18.50 2.01 11.25
C GLU A 292 17.77 2.63 10.05
N CYS A 293 16.47 2.34 9.86
CA CYS A 293 15.65 3.02 8.84
C CYS A 293 15.69 4.55 9.00
N ILE A 294 15.47 5.04 10.23
CA ILE A 294 15.53 6.48 10.54
C ILE A 294 16.92 7.06 10.21
N GLY A 295 17.98 6.37 10.64
CA GLY A 295 19.36 6.77 10.38
C GLY A 295 19.70 6.92 8.90
N MET A 296 19.08 6.08 8.06
CA MET A 296 19.19 6.14 6.60
C MET A 296 18.16 7.06 5.92
N GLY A 297 17.31 7.75 6.70
CA GLY A 297 16.30 8.70 6.19
C GLY A 297 14.98 8.09 5.72
N GLY A 298 14.77 6.78 5.93
CA GLY A 298 13.57 6.06 5.53
C GLY A 298 12.49 5.99 6.60
N ASN A 299 11.38 5.38 6.21
CA ASN A 299 10.28 4.97 7.07
C ASN A 299 10.30 3.45 7.27
N LEU A 300 9.70 2.99 8.36
CA LEU A 300 9.34 1.59 8.56
C LEU A 300 7.82 1.44 8.42
N LEU A 301 7.38 0.51 7.59
CA LEU A 301 6.00 0.01 7.50
C LEU A 301 5.99 -1.41 8.08
N LEU A 302 5.63 -1.54 9.35
CA LEU A 302 5.68 -2.78 10.11
C LEU A 302 4.35 -3.53 9.97
N ASP A 303 4.40 -4.76 9.52
CA ASP A 303 3.21 -5.53 9.19
C ASP A 303 2.66 -6.32 10.37
N ILE A 304 1.34 -6.38 10.44
CA ILE A 304 0.55 -7.25 11.30
C ILE A 304 -0.47 -8.04 10.47
N GLY A 305 -0.73 -9.29 10.86
CA GLY A 305 -1.72 -10.18 10.25
C GLY A 305 -2.87 -10.51 11.20
N PRO A 306 -4.02 -9.82 11.14
CA PRO A 306 -5.17 -10.16 11.97
C PRO A 306 -5.76 -11.55 11.64
N LYS A 307 -6.34 -12.20 12.65
CA LYS A 307 -7.09 -13.46 12.53
C LYS A 307 -8.40 -13.24 11.73
N PRO A 308 -9.06 -14.30 11.26
CA PRO A 308 -10.28 -14.18 10.45
C PRO A 308 -11.46 -13.52 11.18
N ASP A 309 -11.45 -13.53 12.50
CA ASP A 309 -12.42 -12.83 13.35
C ASP A 309 -12.11 -11.33 13.52
N GLY A 310 -10.91 -10.87 13.12
CA GLY A 310 -10.45 -9.48 13.25
C GLY A 310 -9.63 -9.21 14.50
N THR A 311 -9.33 -10.22 15.33
CA THR A 311 -8.42 -10.04 16.46
C THR A 311 -6.97 -9.98 15.99
N ILE A 312 -6.18 -9.07 16.58
CA ILE A 312 -4.72 -8.99 16.33
C ILE A 312 -4.04 -10.05 17.24
N PRO A 313 -3.14 -10.89 16.71
CA PRO A 313 -2.36 -11.82 17.53
C PRO A 313 -1.65 -11.10 18.69
N GLU A 314 -1.67 -11.73 19.87
CA GLU A 314 -1.15 -11.10 21.09
C GLU A 314 0.34 -10.76 20.99
N GLU A 315 1.11 -11.65 20.35
CA GLU A 315 2.54 -11.48 20.12
C GLU A 315 2.82 -10.22 19.26
N GLN A 316 2.03 -10.00 18.22
CA GLN A 316 2.14 -8.80 17.37
C GLN A 316 1.70 -7.55 18.12
N ALA A 317 0.60 -7.63 18.89
CA ALA A 317 0.13 -6.52 19.70
C ALA A 317 1.17 -6.11 20.77
N GLU A 318 1.86 -7.06 21.38
CA GLU A 318 2.90 -6.77 22.37
C GLU A 318 4.13 -6.09 21.73
N VAL A 319 4.54 -6.52 20.54
CA VAL A 319 5.60 -5.82 19.78
C VAL A 319 5.23 -4.37 19.53
N LEU A 320 3.96 -4.08 19.14
CA LEU A 320 3.50 -2.72 18.91
C LEU A 320 3.47 -1.89 20.21
N LYS A 321 3.06 -2.46 21.34
CA LYS A 321 3.06 -1.78 22.64
C LYS A 321 4.47 -1.43 23.10
N GLU A 322 5.41 -2.35 22.97
CA GLU A 322 6.82 -2.11 23.31
C GLU A 322 7.45 -1.05 22.40
N LEU A 323 7.15 -1.11 21.10
CA LEU A 323 7.54 -0.08 20.14
C LEU A 323 6.99 1.29 20.58
N GLY A 324 5.75 1.32 21.06
CA GLY A 324 5.12 2.53 21.59
C GLY A 324 5.81 3.13 22.81
N ARG A 325 6.24 2.29 23.74
CA ARG A 325 7.05 2.74 24.91
C ARG A 325 8.36 3.39 24.46
N TRP A 326 9.01 2.83 23.47
CA TRP A 326 10.26 3.34 22.91
C TRP A 326 10.04 4.63 22.11
N THR A 327 9.07 4.67 21.20
CA THR A 327 8.77 5.85 20.36
C THR A 327 8.31 7.05 21.18
N SER A 328 7.52 6.83 22.23
CA SER A 328 7.10 7.89 23.15
C SER A 328 8.30 8.54 23.84
N LYS A 329 9.25 7.73 24.32
CA LYS A 329 10.44 8.21 25.01
C LYS A 329 11.42 8.95 24.08
N HIS A 330 11.47 8.56 22.81
CA HIS A 330 12.47 9.04 21.85
C HIS A 330 11.87 9.89 20.72
N SER A 331 10.66 10.40 20.90
CA SER A 331 9.87 11.06 19.85
C SER A 331 10.62 12.19 19.13
N GLN A 332 11.43 12.98 19.84
CA GLN A 332 12.22 14.08 19.26
C GLN A 332 13.35 13.61 18.33
N ALA A 333 13.87 12.39 18.55
CA ALA A 333 14.91 11.79 17.71
C ALA A 333 14.33 10.97 16.54
N ILE A 334 13.00 10.84 16.46
CA ILE A 334 12.31 10.01 15.47
C ILE A 334 11.64 10.89 14.42
N TYR A 335 10.62 11.65 14.85
CA TYR A 335 9.71 12.31 13.91
C TYR A 335 10.28 13.62 13.37
N GLY A 336 10.08 13.85 12.06
CA GLY A 336 10.57 15.04 11.40
C GLY A 336 12.09 15.11 11.23
N THR A 337 12.78 13.98 11.43
CA THR A 337 14.24 13.89 11.25
C THR A 337 14.63 13.61 9.80
N VAL A 338 15.87 13.91 9.46
CA VAL A 338 16.50 13.58 8.16
C VAL A 338 17.62 12.58 8.38
N ALA A 339 18.10 11.96 7.29
CA ALA A 339 19.25 11.06 7.37
C ALA A 339 20.45 11.72 8.09
N GLY A 340 21.15 10.94 8.91
CA GLY A 340 22.43 11.34 9.46
C GLY A 340 23.50 11.46 8.36
N LEU A 341 24.50 12.30 8.58
CA LEU A 341 25.68 12.42 7.71
C LEU A 341 26.64 11.27 7.95
#